data_1dd8844defdd05c69b4a1d25e9a21a94
#
_entry.id   1dd8844defdd05c69b4a1d25e9a21a94
#
_cell.length_a   1.000
_cell.length_b   1.000
_cell.length_c   1.000
_cell.angle_alpha   90.00
_cell.angle_beta   90.00
_cell.angle_gamma   90.00
#
_symmetry.space_group_name_H-M   'P 1'
#
loop_
_entity.id
_entity.type
_entity.pdbx_description
1 polymer ?
#
loop_
_entity_poly.entity_id
_entity_poly.type
_entity_poly.pdbx_seq_one_letter_code
_entity_poly.pdbx_strand_id
1 'polypeptide(L)'
;MTEIGKTRQKRLVGVVALALAASAAVMIALLISSRSTPSSYAVDEPPVLPASPEPALNVPSPVRLKSSAGAAQWASVRHAVSVRASASSDARFVTRLASVTPEGTANIVLVLRRAKDRAGRLWLRVRLPVLPNGSTGWVPRQALGVYGVVKTHLVVDLEGLTATLLREERPILRVPIGVGRPEWPTPKGEFYVRNMLTRYRSPFYGPLAFGTSARSSVLTDWPGGGFIGIHGTNAPELLPGRVSHGCIRLRNEDILQLGRLMPVGTPVTIR
;
A
#
# COMPACT_ATOMS: atom_id res chain seq x y z
N MET A 1 -63.91 -8.17 45.90
CA MET A 1 -63.43 -7.54 44.66
C MET A 1 -64.26 -8.13 43.52
N THR A 2 -65.14 -7.31 43.03
CA THR A 2 -66.29 -7.68 42.19
C THR A 2 -65.89 -7.97 40.75
N GLU A 3 -66.57 -8.96 40.13
CA GLU A 3 -66.38 -9.42 38.75
C GLU A 3 -66.33 -8.32 37.65
N ILE A 4 -66.92 -7.17 37.96
CA ILE A 4 -66.97 -6.03 37.05
C ILE A 4 -65.55 -5.48 36.74
N GLY A 5 -64.60 -5.54 37.69
CA GLY A 5 -63.24 -5.09 37.49
C GLY A 5 -62.40 -5.92 36.50
N LYS A 6 -62.63 -7.24 36.50
CA LYS A 6 -61.91 -8.18 35.62
C LYS A 6 -62.33 -8.05 34.16
N THR A 7 -63.60 -7.78 33.90
CA THR A 7 -64.11 -7.62 32.51
C THR A 7 -63.66 -6.32 31.87
N ARG A 8 -63.53 -5.25 32.66
CA ARG A 8 -63.06 -3.96 32.16
C ARG A 8 -61.55 -3.99 31.84
N GLN A 9 -60.77 -4.68 32.67
CA GLN A 9 -59.32 -4.86 32.44
C GLN A 9 -59.02 -5.72 31.21
N LYS A 10 -59.79 -6.78 30.96
CA LYS A 10 -59.66 -7.61 29.76
C LYS A 10 -60.02 -6.84 28.45
N ARG A 11 -61.02 -5.95 28.49
CA ARG A 11 -61.37 -5.07 27.36
C ARG A 11 -60.29 -4.03 27.06
N LEU A 12 -59.69 -3.46 28.09
CA LEU A 12 -58.59 -2.46 27.96
C LEU A 12 -57.35 -3.09 27.33
N VAL A 13 -56.97 -4.30 27.77
CA VAL A 13 -55.84 -5.05 27.22
C VAL A 13 -56.07 -5.42 25.76
N GLY A 14 -57.32 -5.83 25.43
CA GLY A 14 -57.68 -6.18 24.02
C GLY A 14 -57.57 -4.95 23.08
N VAL A 15 -58.03 -3.78 23.52
CA VAL A 15 -57.98 -2.55 22.72
C VAL A 15 -56.55 -2.08 22.51
N VAL A 16 -55.70 -2.13 23.56
CA VAL A 16 -54.27 -1.77 23.45
C VAL A 16 -53.51 -2.73 22.53
N ALA A 17 -53.81 -4.04 22.59
CA ALA A 17 -53.20 -5.05 21.73
C ALA A 17 -53.60 -4.86 20.26
N LEU A 18 -54.88 -4.49 20.00
CA LEU A 18 -55.34 -4.21 18.62
C LEU A 18 -54.72 -2.92 18.06
N ALA A 19 -54.55 -1.88 18.89
CA ALA A 19 -53.90 -0.64 18.47
C ALA A 19 -52.41 -0.82 18.16
N LEU A 20 -51.69 -1.61 18.94
CA LEU A 20 -50.29 -1.95 18.68
C LEU A 20 -50.11 -2.81 17.42
N ALA A 21 -51.00 -3.73 17.13
CA ALA A 21 -51.00 -4.54 15.92
C ALA A 21 -51.25 -3.70 14.66
N ALA A 22 -52.19 -2.74 14.75
CA ALA A 22 -52.46 -1.80 13.65
C ALA A 22 -51.29 -0.86 13.38
N SER A 23 -50.61 -0.35 14.42
CA SER A 23 -49.43 0.49 14.28
C SER A 23 -48.24 -0.26 13.65
N ALA A 24 -48.05 -1.54 14.01
CA ALA A 24 -47.01 -2.38 13.41
C ALA A 24 -47.28 -2.64 11.93
N ALA A 25 -48.52 -2.91 11.57
CA ALA A 25 -48.92 -3.14 10.16
C ALA A 25 -48.74 -1.90 9.29
N VAL A 26 -49.03 -0.70 9.79
CA VAL A 26 -48.79 0.56 9.09
C VAL A 26 -47.29 0.85 8.93
N MET A 27 -46.48 0.59 9.96
CA MET A 27 -45.02 0.72 9.87
C MET A 27 -44.40 -0.25 8.85
N ILE A 28 -44.86 -1.51 8.81
CA ILE A 28 -44.40 -2.49 7.84
C ILE A 28 -44.83 -2.10 6.41
N ALA A 29 -46.06 -1.56 6.23
CA ALA A 29 -46.51 -1.07 4.94
C ALA A 29 -45.71 0.15 4.44
N LEU A 30 -45.34 1.07 5.36
CA LEU A 30 -44.49 2.22 5.02
C LEU A 30 -43.03 1.79 4.70
N LEU A 31 -42.51 0.76 5.36
CA LEU A 31 -41.18 0.22 5.06
C LEU A 31 -41.15 -0.56 3.74
N ILE A 32 -42.27 -1.14 3.31
CA ILE A 32 -42.37 -1.81 2.00
C ILE A 32 -42.56 -0.80 0.86
N SER A 33 -43.25 0.31 1.13
CA SER A 33 -43.44 1.38 0.12
C SER A 33 -42.21 2.22 -0.13
N SER A 34 -41.21 2.19 0.77
CA SER A 34 -39.94 2.89 0.59
C SER A 34 -38.85 2.04 -0.10
N ARG A 35 -39.18 0.86 -0.56
CA ARG A 35 -38.30 0.18 -1.52
C ARG A 35 -38.42 0.89 -2.86
N SER A 36 -37.64 1.94 -2.99
CA SER A 36 -37.28 2.51 -4.28
C SER A 36 -36.81 1.35 -5.16
N THR A 37 -37.51 1.12 -6.24
CA THR A 37 -37.01 0.31 -7.35
C THR A 37 -35.59 0.77 -7.64
N PRO A 38 -34.61 -0.15 -7.70
CA PRO A 38 -33.30 0.25 -8.19
C PRO A 38 -33.54 0.81 -9.60
N SER A 39 -33.38 2.12 -9.76
CA SER A 39 -33.25 2.73 -11.06
C SER A 39 -32.15 1.93 -11.76
N SER A 40 -32.52 1.21 -12.82
CA SER A 40 -31.55 0.64 -13.73
C SER A 40 -30.83 1.81 -14.36
N TYR A 41 -29.77 2.29 -13.72
CA TYR A 41 -28.79 3.06 -14.43
C TYR A 41 -28.33 2.13 -15.54
N ALA A 42 -28.74 2.43 -16.76
CA ALA A 42 -28.09 1.89 -17.93
C ALA A 42 -26.62 2.21 -17.70
N VAL A 43 -25.81 1.20 -17.39
CA VAL A 43 -24.37 1.31 -17.38
C VAL A 43 -24.06 1.57 -18.85
N ASP A 44 -23.91 2.86 -19.21
CA ASP A 44 -23.35 3.21 -20.49
C ASP A 44 -22.08 2.40 -20.63
N GLU A 45 -22.07 1.51 -21.59
CA GLU A 45 -20.90 0.70 -21.90
C GLU A 45 -19.74 1.70 -22.07
N PRO A 46 -18.64 1.56 -21.32
CA PRO A 46 -17.59 2.56 -21.40
C PRO A 46 -17.14 2.66 -22.85
N PRO A 47 -16.98 3.87 -23.39
CA PRO A 47 -16.65 4.06 -24.79
C PRO A 47 -15.44 3.18 -25.13
N VAL A 48 -15.59 2.33 -26.14
CA VAL A 48 -14.50 1.49 -26.64
C VAL A 48 -13.40 2.44 -27.10
N LEU A 49 -12.38 2.58 -26.24
CA LEU A 49 -11.21 3.39 -26.60
C LEU A 49 -10.58 2.78 -27.85
N PRO A 50 -10.25 3.59 -28.87
CA PRO A 50 -9.55 3.08 -30.03
C PRO A 50 -8.31 2.31 -29.60
N ALA A 51 -8.03 1.18 -30.27
CA ALA A 51 -6.85 0.38 -29.99
C ALA A 51 -5.64 1.31 -29.95
N SER A 52 -4.86 1.25 -28.87
CA SER A 52 -3.64 2.04 -28.74
C SER A 52 -2.80 1.81 -29.98
N PRO A 53 -2.35 2.84 -30.70
CA PRO A 53 -1.50 2.68 -31.87
C PRO A 53 -0.30 1.81 -31.50
N GLU A 54 0.10 0.91 -32.39
CA GLU A 54 1.26 0.09 -32.14
C GLU A 54 2.46 0.97 -31.78
N PRO A 55 3.21 0.61 -30.71
CA PRO A 55 4.35 1.44 -30.31
C PRO A 55 5.32 1.51 -31.47
N ALA A 56 5.65 2.70 -31.94
CA ALA A 56 6.56 2.96 -33.05
C ALA A 56 7.99 2.42 -32.85
N LEU A 57 8.28 1.87 -31.66
CA LEU A 57 9.58 1.33 -31.28
C LEU A 57 9.50 -0.18 -31.07
N ASN A 58 10.03 -0.92 -32.05
CA ASN A 58 10.31 -2.33 -31.84
C ASN A 58 11.62 -2.47 -31.05
N VAL A 59 11.50 -2.78 -29.73
CA VAL A 59 12.66 -2.95 -28.83
C VAL A 59 12.84 -4.44 -28.57
N PRO A 60 13.73 -5.13 -29.30
CA PRO A 60 13.89 -6.59 -29.23
C PRO A 60 14.53 -7.05 -27.89
N SER A 61 15.25 -6.18 -27.19
CA SER A 61 15.99 -6.50 -25.97
C SER A 61 15.51 -5.68 -24.76
N PRO A 62 15.65 -6.19 -23.54
CA PRO A 62 15.36 -5.42 -22.35
C PRO A 62 16.17 -4.13 -22.30
N VAL A 63 15.50 -3.00 -22.25
CA VAL A 63 16.13 -1.69 -22.13
C VAL A 63 16.04 -1.22 -20.69
N ARG A 64 17.18 -0.81 -20.12
CA ARG A 64 17.18 -0.08 -18.86
C ARG A 64 16.46 1.25 -19.10
N LEU A 65 15.46 1.55 -18.30
CA LEU A 65 14.83 2.86 -18.33
C LEU A 65 15.89 3.87 -17.89
N LYS A 66 16.40 4.67 -18.83
CA LYS A 66 17.28 5.79 -18.48
C LYS A 66 16.46 6.75 -17.62
N SER A 67 16.73 6.76 -16.33
CA SER A 67 16.41 7.91 -15.53
C SER A 67 17.40 9.01 -15.92
N SER A 68 16.94 10.25 -16.05
CA SER A 68 17.82 11.41 -15.84
C SER A 68 18.59 11.16 -14.55
N ALA A 69 19.85 11.54 -14.46
CA ALA A 69 20.70 11.26 -13.30
C ALA A 69 19.91 11.46 -11.99
N GLY A 70 19.87 10.42 -11.16
CA GLY A 70 19.17 10.43 -9.89
C GLY A 70 17.64 10.29 -9.91
N ALA A 71 16.97 10.04 -11.05
CA ALA A 71 15.52 9.83 -11.09
C ALA A 71 15.12 8.36 -11.13
N ALA A 72 14.08 7.97 -10.39
CA ALA A 72 13.50 6.63 -10.40
C ALA A 72 12.03 6.66 -10.86
N GLN A 73 11.59 5.59 -11.51
CA GLN A 73 10.21 5.43 -11.97
C GLN A 73 9.48 4.37 -11.16
N TRP A 74 8.24 4.65 -10.81
CA TRP A 74 7.33 3.72 -10.15
C TRP A 74 5.96 3.73 -10.83
N ALA A 75 5.15 2.71 -10.57
CA ALA A 75 3.77 2.66 -11.05
C ALA A 75 2.89 1.93 -10.04
N SER A 76 1.62 2.31 -9.94
CA SER A 76 0.62 1.58 -9.15
C SER A 76 0.25 0.26 -9.84
N VAL A 77 -0.08 -0.75 -9.04
CA VAL A 77 -0.66 -2.01 -9.51
C VAL A 77 -2.16 -1.83 -9.63
N ARG A 78 -2.72 -1.87 -10.85
CA ARG A 78 -4.14 -1.60 -11.13
C ARG A 78 -5.07 -2.72 -10.64
N HIS A 79 -4.63 -3.96 -10.81
CA HIS A 79 -5.34 -5.17 -10.39
C HIS A 79 -4.33 -6.26 -10.03
N ALA A 80 -4.77 -7.27 -9.31
CA ALA A 80 -3.90 -8.37 -8.92
C ALA A 80 -3.30 -9.05 -10.16
N VAL A 81 -1.97 -9.16 -10.20
CA VAL A 81 -1.23 -9.64 -11.36
C VAL A 81 -0.18 -10.70 -11.01
N SER A 82 -0.06 -11.72 -11.86
CA SER A 82 1.01 -12.71 -11.76
C SER A 82 2.33 -12.13 -12.25
N VAL A 83 3.36 -12.26 -11.43
CA VAL A 83 4.74 -11.87 -11.77
C VAL A 83 5.45 -13.07 -12.38
N ARG A 84 6.17 -12.85 -13.47
CA ARG A 84 6.89 -13.86 -14.23
C ARG A 84 8.41 -13.68 -14.15
N ALA A 85 9.16 -14.76 -14.32
CA ALA A 85 10.61 -14.74 -14.28
C ALA A 85 11.24 -14.05 -15.53
N SER A 86 10.55 -14.05 -16.65
CA SER A 86 10.93 -13.33 -17.88
C SER A 86 9.72 -12.63 -18.49
N ALA A 87 9.95 -11.80 -19.53
CA ALA A 87 8.91 -11.05 -20.22
C ALA A 87 8.09 -11.97 -21.16
N SER A 88 7.31 -12.89 -20.58
CA SER A 88 6.44 -13.83 -21.28
C SER A 88 5.33 -14.33 -20.36
N SER A 89 4.13 -14.57 -20.92
CA SER A 89 3.03 -15.24 -20.22
C SER A 89 3.35 -16.67 -19.78
N ASP A 90 4.19 -17.35 -20.55
CA ASP A 90 4.56 -18.76 -20.37
C ASP A 90 5.76 -18.94 -19.43
N ALA A 91 6.43 -17.83 -19.08
CA ALA A 91 7.54 -17.86 -18.15
C ALA A 91 7.11 -18.35 -16.77
N ARG A 92 8.06 -18.95 -16.03
CA ARG A 92 7.83 -19.45 -14.66
C ARG A 92 7.20 -18.37 -13.78
N PHE A 93 6.18 -18.75 -13.05
CA PHE A 93 5.55 -17.93 -12.02
C PHE A 93 6.54 -17.63 -10.89
N VAL A 94 6.57 -16.39 -10.44
CA VAL A 94 7.42 -15.93 -9.31
C VAL A 94 6.56 -15.66 -8.08
N THR A 95 5.57 -14.77 -8.21
CA THR A 95 4.65 -14.37 -7.15
C THR A 95 3.41 -13.70 -7.74
N ARG A 96 2.49 -13.28 -6.88
CA ARG A 96 1.34 -12.45 -7.23
C ARG A 96 1.43 -11.10 -6.52
N LEU A 97 1.26 -10.02 -7.26
CA LEU A 97 1.12 -8.67 -6.69
C LEU A 97 -0.35 -8.33 -6.56
N ALA A 98 -0.76 -7.89 -5.38
CA ALA A 98 -2.09 -7.32 -5.14
C ALA A 98 -2.09 -5.83 -5.54
N SER A 99 -3.27 -5.27 -5.83
CA SER A 99 -3.44 -3.83 -6.11
C SER A 99 -3.44 -2.98 -4.85
N VAL A 100 -3.66 -3.58 -3.69
CA VAL A 100 -3.72 -2.92 -2.38
C VAL A 100 -2.68 -3.56 -1.46
N THR A 101 -2.03 -2.75 -0.65
CA THR A 101 -1.08 -3.22 0.37
C THR A 101 -1.82 -3.74 1.61
N PRO A 102 -1.18 -4.49 2.51
CA PRO A 102 -1.79 -4.89 3.79
C PRO A 102 -2.29 -3.71 4.63
N GLU A 103 -1.68 -2.54 4.48
CA GLU A 103 -2.05 -1.30 5.18
C GLU A 103 -3.23 -0.57 4.51
N GLY A 104 -3.84 -1.14 3.46
CA GLY A 104 -5.00 -0.57 2.76
C GLY A 104 -4.67 0.55 1.77
N THR A 105 -3.41 0.75 1.43
CA THR A 105 -2.99 1.76 0.44
C THR A 105 -2.83 1.14 -0.95
N ALA A 106 -2.87 1.97 -2.00
CA ALA A 106 -2.56 1.50 -3.35
C ALA A 106 -1.15 0.89 -3.38
N ASN A 107 -1.04 -0.34 -3.90
CA ASN A 107 0.26 -0.99 -4.04
C ASN A 107 1.00 -0.41 -5.24
N ILE A 108 2.27 -0.11 -5.05
CA ILE A 108 3.15 0.41 -6.10
C ILE A 108 4.39 -0.48 -6.26
N VAL A 109 5.02 -0.40 -7.41
CA VAL A 109 6.27 -1.09 -7.69
C VAL A 109 7.27 -0.15 -8.37
N LEU A 110 8.55 -0.30 -8.04
CA LEU A 110 9.63 0.39 -8.71
C LEU A 110 9.89 -0.28 -10.06
N VAL A 111 9.89 0.51 -11.15
CA VAL A 111 10.09 0.02 -12.51
C VAL A 111 11.57 0.09 -12.87
N LEU A 112 12.15 -1.04 -13.28
CA LEU A 112 13.59 -1.20 -13.50
C LEU A 112 13.96 -1.28 -14.98
N ARG A 113 13.18 -2.04 -15.78
CA ARG A 113 13.44 -2.30 -17.20
C ARG A 113 12.15 -2.55 -17.95
N ARG A 114 12.20 -2.44 -19.27
CA ARG A 114 11.11 -2.80 -20.19
C ARG A 114 11.61 -3.77 -21.24
N ALA A 115 10.71 -4.64 -21.73
CA ALA A 115 10.95 -5.53 -22.86
C ALA A 115 9.63 -5.82 -23.57
N LYS A 116 9.68 -6.22 -24.84
CA LYS A 116 8.56 -6.84 -25.55
C LYS A 116 8.72 -8.36 -25.55
N ASP A 117 7.62 -9.08 -25.47
CA ASP A 117 7.59 -10.52 -25.72
C ASP A 117 7.54 -10.81 -27.23
N ARG A 118 7.50 -12.11 -27.59
CA ARG A 118 7.44 -12.54 -29.02
C ARG A 118 6.18 -12.06 -29.74
N ALA A 119 5.09 -11.81 -28.98
CA ALA A 119 3.85 -11.27 -29.52
C ALA A 119 3.81 -9.73 -29.54
N GLY A 120 4.92 -9.04 -29.26
CA GLY A 120 5.02 -7.58 -29.24
C GLY A 120 4.45 -6.94 -27.96
N ARG A 121 3.93 -7.69 -27.00
CA ARG A 121 3.34 -7.15 -25.77
C ARG A 121 4.43 -6.58 -24.87
N LEU A 122 4.18 -5.40 -24.31
CA LEU A 122 5.14 -4.71 -23.44
C LEU A 122 5.09 -5.25 -22.01
N TRP A 123 6.24 -5.61 -21.48
CA TRP A 123 6.49 -6.08 -20.12
C TRP A 123 7.44 -5.15 -19.38
N LEU A 124 7.24 -5.05 -18.07
CA LEU A 124 8.07 -4.26 -17.18
C LEU A 124 8.70 -5.16 -16.12
N ARG A 125 10.02 -5.04 -15.96
CA ARG A 125 10.71 -5.63 -14.81
C ARG A 125 10.56 -4.70 -13.63
N VAL A 126 10.08 -5.23 -12.53
CA VAL A 126 9.78 -4.46 -11.31
C VAL A 126 10.51 -5.06 -10.11
N ARG A 127 10.80 -4.22 -9.12
CA ARG A 127 11.27 -4.66 -7.81
C ARG A 127 10.09 -5.19 -7.01
N LEU A 128 10.29 -6.33 -6.34
CA LEU A 128 9.22 -7.02 -5.61
C LEU A 128 9.37 -6.84 -4.10
N PRO A 129 8.28 -6.58 -3.38
CA PRO A 129 8.28 -6.51 -1.92
C PRO A 129 8.10 -7.89 -1.29
N VAL A 130 8.95 -8.84 -1.66
CA VAL A 130 8.90 -10.25 -1.22
C VAL A 130 10.29 -10.75 -0.83
N LEU A 131 10.36 -11.82 -0.06
CA LEU A 131 11.59 -12.54 0.20
C LEU A 131 11.95 -13.48 -0.97
N PRO A 132 13.23 -13.69 -1.24
CA PRO A 132 14.36 -12.97 -0.65
C PRO A 132 14.38 -11.49 -1.08
N ASN A 133 14.88 -10.62 -0.20
CA ASN A 133 15.03 -9.20 -0.48
C ASN A 133 15.83 -8.97 -1.79
N GLY A 134 15.47 -7.92 -2.53
CA GLY A 134 16.08 -7.63 -3.83
C GLY A 134 15.44 -8.39 -5.01
N SER A 135 14.46 -9.25 -4.76
CA SER A 135 13.74 -9.97 -5.81
C SER A 135 13.14 -9.03 -6.85
N THR A 136 13.15 -9.49 -8.11
CA THR A 136 12.57 -8.78 -9.24
C THR A 136 11.78 -9.77 -10.13
N GLY A 137 10.87 -9.22 -10.92
CA GLY A 137 10.13 -10.03 -11.90
C GLY A 137 9.44 -9.18 -12.93
N TRP A 138 8.77 -9.80 -13.86
CA TRP A 138 8.14 -9.17 -15.01
C TRP A 138 6.63 -9.19 -14.89
N VAL A 139 6.02 -8.06 -15.17
CA VAL A 139 4.56 -7.91 -15.25
C VAL A 139 4.18 -7.27 -16.58
N PRO A 140 3.01 -7.61 -17.16
CA PRO A 140 2.56 -6.94 -18.38
C PRO A 140 2.28 -5.44 -18.07
N ARG A 141 2.63 -4.57 -19.00
CA ARG A 141 2.48 -3.10 -18.83
C ARG A 141 1.05 -2.69 -18.48
N GLN A 142 0.06 -3.34 -19.04
CA GLN A 142 -1.36 -3.07 -18.83
C GLN A 142 -1.81 -3.29 -17.37
N ALA A 143 -1.10 -4.11 -16.59
CA ALA A 143 -1.39 -4.34 -15.18
C ALA A 143 -0.96 -3.17 -14.27
N LEU A 144 -0.18 -2.23 -14.82
CA LEU A 144 0.32 -1.08 -14.08
C LEU A 144 -0.35 0.22 -14.54
N GLY A 145 -0.49 1.15 -13.59
CA GLY A 145 -1.02 2.49 -13.81
C GLY A 145 -0.04 3.44 -14.51
N VAL A 146 -0.32 4.72 -14.39
CA VAL A 146 0.55 5.79 -14.89
C VAL A 146 1.88 5.76 -14.12
N TYR A 147 2.96 6.16 -14.80
CA TYR A 147 4.27 6.28 -14.15
C TYR A 147 4.32 7.52 -13.26
N GLY A 148 4.78 7.32 -12.02
CA GLY A 148 5.33 8.39 -11.20
C GLY A 148 6.85 8.45 -11.35
N VAL A 149 7.40 9.65 -11.24
CA VAL A 149 8.84 9.90 -11.26
C VAL A 149 9.24 10.58 -9.96
N VAL A 150 10.30 10.09 -9.33
CA VAL A 150 10.89 10.69 -8.14
C VAL A 150 12.37 10.96 -8.38
N LYS A 151 12.87 12.06 -7.82
CA LYS A 151 14.27 12.49 -7.91
C LYS A 151 14.99 12.39 -6.57
N THR A 152 14.36 11.72 -5.63
CA THR A 152 14.87 11.48 -4.28
C THR A 152 15.43 10.08 -4.15
N HIS A 153 16.41 9.91 -3.26
CA HIS A 153 17.00 8.63 -2.90
C HIS A 153 17.38 8.67 -1.41
N LEU A 154 16.90 7.71 -0.63
CA LEU A 154 17.27 7.59 0.77
C LEU A 154 18.42 6.59 0.91
N VAL A 155 19.53 7.01 1.52
CA VAL A 155 20.66 6.15 1.88
C VAL A 155 20.67 5.99 3.39
N VAL A 156 20.56 4.74 3.84
CA VAL A 156 20.62 4.34 5.24
C VAL A 156 21.97 3.67 5.48
N ASP A 157 22.76 4.28 6.35
CA ASP A 157 24.06 3.78 6.79
C ASP A 157 23.89 3.12 8.16
N LEU A 158 24.00 1.78 8.18
CA LEU A 158 23.81 0.98 9.40
C LEU A 158 25.02 1.04 10.35
N GLU A 159 26.19 1.39 9.84
CA GLU A 159 27.40 1.54 10.65
C GLU A 159 27.46 2.93 11.26
N GLY A 160 27.27 3.95 10.43
CA GLY A 160 27.21 5.34 10.86
C GLY A 160 25.91 5.74 11.56
N LEU A 161 24.92 4.83 11.65
CA LEU A 161 23.59 5.06 12.25
C LEU A 161 22.95 6.38 11.74
N THR A 162 23.01 6.61 10.44
CA THR A 162 22.46 7.80 9.80
C THR A 162 21.59 7.47 8.61
N ALA A 163 20.56 8.29 8.36
CA ALA A 163 19.81 8.30 7.12
C ALA A 163 20.05 9.62 6.38
N THR A 164 20.41 9.53 5.10
CA THR A 164 20.65 10.69 4.24
C THR A 164 19.69 10.66 3.06
N LEU A 165 18.81 11.67 2.96
CA LEU A 165 17.97 11.86 1.80
C LEU A 165 18.72 12.70 0.77
N LEU A 166 18.86 12.14 -0.43
CA LEU A 166 19.41 12.83 -1.58
C LEU A 166 18.29 13.32 -2.49
N ARG A 167 18.47 14.45 -3.14
CA ARG A 167 17.68 14.93 -4.28
C ARG A 167 18.63 15.25 -5.42
N GLU A 168 18.43 14.60 -6.58
CA GLU A 168 19.35 14.76 -7.73
C GLU A 168 20.82 14.54 -7.30
N GLU A 169 21.05 13.48 -6.49
CA GLU A 169 22.35 13.06 -5.95
C GLU A 169 22.96 14.02 -4.91
N ARG A 170 22.30 15.13 -4.57
CA ARG A 170 22.75 16.07 -3.53
C ARG A 170 22.05 15.79 -2.21
N PRO A 171 22.76 15.75 -1.08
CA PRO A 171 22.15 15.59 0.23
C PRO A 171 21.29 16.81 0.59
N ILE A 172 20.02 16.55 0.97
CA ILE A 172 19.08 17.59 1.41
C ILE A 172 18.59 17.40 2.85
N LEU A 173 18.85 16.22 3.43
CA LEU A 173 18.58 15.92 4.84
C LEU A 173 19.53 14.81 5.29
N ARG A 174 20.11 14.94 6.48
CA ARG A 174 20.85 13.88 7.16
C ARG A 174 20.48 13.89 8.63
N VAL A 175 20.07 12.70 9.15
CA VAL A 175 19.56 12.54 10.51
C VAL A 175 20.14 11.30 11.17
N PRO A 176 20.32 11.30 12.50
CA PRO A 176 20.64 10.09 13.26
C PRO A 176 19.44 9.16 13.31
N ILE A 177 19.70 7.85 13.33
CA ILE A 177 18.64 6.83 13.31
C ILE A 177 18.86 5.73 14.34
N GLY A 178 17.74 5.06 14.70
CA GLY A 178 17.73 3.76 15.32
C GLY A 178 17.50 2.67 14.29
N VAL A 179 18.21 1.55 14.42
CA VAL A 179 18.10 0.40 13.51
C VAL A 179 17.88 -0.90 14.28
N GLY A 180 17.72 -2.00 13.57
CA GLY A 180 17.53 -3.32 14.15
C GLY A 180 18.69 -3.76 15.05
N ARG A 181 18.36 -4.47 16.14
CA ARG A 181 19.31 -5.18 16.99
C ARG A 181 19.93 -6.35 16.21
N PRO A 182 21.06 -6.94 16.68
CA PRO A 182 21.67 -8.09 16.01
C PRO A 182 20.72 -9.27 15.81
N GLU A 183 19.80 -9.52 16.75
CA GLU A 183 18.81 -10.60 16.70
C GLU A 183 17.71 -10.33 15.63
N TRP A 184 17.44 -9.07 15.35
CA TRP A 184 16.42 -8.61 14.39
C TRP A 184 17.00 -7.52 13.47
N PRO A 185 17.94 -7.86 12.61
CA PRO A 185 18.69 -6.87 11.86
C PRO A 185 17.82 -6.13 10.83
N THR A 186 18.11 -4.86 10.64
CA THR A 186 17.65 -4.12 9.46
C THR A 186 18.35 -4.71 8.23
N PRO A 187 17.61 -5.22 7.22
CA PRO A 187 18.23 -5.89 6.07
C PRO A 187 18.96 -4.90 5.16
N LYS A 188 20.15 -5.27 4.72
CA LYS A 188 20.90 -4.55 3.68
C LYS A 188 20.31 -4.80 2.30
N GLY A 189 20.43 -3.85 1.39
CA GLY A 189 20.03 -4.01 -0.01
C GLY A 189 19.36 -2.78 -0.61
N GLU A 190 18.73 -2.98 -1.77
CA GLU A 190 18.06 -1.97 -2.57
C GLU A 190 16.54 -2.14 -2.48
N PHE A 191 15.86 -1.12 -2.02
CA PHE A 191 14.44 -1.10 -1.71
C PHE A 191 13.76 0.16 -2.25
N TYR A 192 12.50 0.37 -1.91
CA TYR A 192 11.76 1.60 -2.20
C TYR A 192 10.69 1.85 -1.15
N VAL A 193 10.24 3.10 -1.04
CA VAL A 193 9.12 3.52 -0.21
C VAL A 193 7.82 3.12 -0.90
N ARG A 194 7.05 2.22 -0.27
CA ARG A 194 5.76 1.72 -0.80
C ARG A 194 4.60 2.65 -0.51
N ASN A 195 4.54 3.16 0.70
CA ASN A 195 3.45 4.01 1.18
C ASN A 195 3.93 4.97 2.28
N MET A 196 3.08 5.95 2.59
CA MET A 196 3.23 6.87 3.70
C MET A 196 1.94 6.83 4.53
N LEU A 197 2.05 6.58 5.83
CA LEU A 197 0.96 6.39 6.77
C LEU A 197 0.96 7.55 7.76
N THR A 198 0.00 8.47 7.61
CA THR A 198 -0.14 9.69 8.44
C THR A 198 -1.15 9.52 9.58
N ARG A 199 -1.94 8.45 9.56
CA ARG A 199 -3.01 8.20 10.54
C ARG A 199 -2.70 7.02 11.46
N TYR A 200 -1.45 6.69 11.62
CA TYR A 200 -1.04 5.59 12.50
C TYR A 200 -1.09 6.07 13.95
N ARG A 201 -2.16 5.71 14.66
CA ARG A 201 -2.41 6.16 16.04
C ARG A 201 -1.67 5.31 17.07
N SER A 202 -0.37 5.19 16.93
CA SER A 202 0.43 4.52 17.95
C SER A 202 1.61 5.41 18.34
N PRO A 203 1.75 5.79 19.61
CA PRO A 203 2.90 6.56 20.08
C PRO A 203 4.23 5.90 19.74
N PHE A 204 4.24 4.58 19.64
CA PHE A 204 5.41 3.77 19.35
C PHE A 204 6.00 4.05 17.96
N TYR A 205 5.14 4.42 16.99
CA TYR A 205 5.55 4.72 15.61
C TYR A 205 5.67 6.22 15.32
N GLY A 206 5.39 7.05 16.33
CA GLY A 206 5.39 8.50 16.17
C GLY A 206 4.27 9.01 15.24
N PRO A 207 4.41 10.25 14.73
CA PRO A 207 3.35 10.93 13.98
C PRO A 207 3.23 10.45 12.53
N LEU A 208 4.25 9.79 11.98
CA LEU A 208 4.32 9.37 10.58
C LEU A 208 5.15 8.11 10.44
N ALA A 209 4.74 7.24 9.50
CA ALA A 209 5.49 6.06 9.11
C ALA A 209 5.52 5.89 7.59
N PHE A 210 6.63 5.40 7.06
CA PHE A 210 6.77 4.90 5.70
C PHE A 210 6.88 3.38 5.72
N GLY A 211 6.10 2.69 4.90
CA GLY A 211 6.32 1.30 4.58
C GLY A 211 7.33 1.18 3.45
N THR A 212 8.31 0.29 3.61
CA THR A 212 9.29 -0.01 2.55
C THR A 212 9.01 -1.34 1.88
N SER A 213 9.71 -1.64 0.79
CA SER A 213 9.70 -2.97 0.17
C SER A 213 10.65 -3.96 0.83
N ALA A 214 11.43 -3.55 1.82
CA ALA A 214 12.30 -4.40 2.60
C ALA A 214 11.48 -5.29 3.55
N ARG A 215 11.89 -6.55 3.71
CA ARG A 215 11.26 -7.48 4.64
C ARG A 215 12.30 -8.09 5.58
N SER A 216 11.91 -8.28 6.83
CA SER A 216 12.68 -9.07 7.76
C SER A 216 12.72 -10.53 7.29
N SER A 217 13.89 -11.14 7.32
CA SER A 217 14.04 -12.59 7.12
C SER A 217 13.85 -13.40 8.41
N VAL A 218 13.78 -12.70 9.56
CA VAL A 218 13.68 -13.30 10.90
C VAL A 218 12.24 -13.16 11.45
N LEU A 219 11.63 -11.99 11.33
CA LEU A 219 10.28 -11.71 11.82
C LEU A 219 9.28 -11.70 10.64
N THR A 220 8.97 -12.89 10.12
CA THR A 220 8.10 -13.03 8.94
C THR A 220 6.62 -12.99 9.27
N ASP A 221 6.25 -13.28 10.51
CA ASP A 221 4.88 -13.34 11.07
C ASP A 221 4.50 -12.09 11.88
N TRP A 222 5.38 -11.09 11.95
CA TRP A 222 5.10 -9.83 12.64
C TRP A 222 3.87 -9.14 12.05
N PRO A 223 3.04 -8.44 12.87
CA PRO A 223 1.92 -7.66 12.36
C PRO A 223 2.35 -6.75 11.21
N GLY A 224 1.65 -6.85 10.06
CA GLY A 224 2.07 -6.20 8.81
C GLY A 224 2.97 -7.06 7.91
N GLY A 225 3.18 -8.35 8.20
CA GLY A 225 3.87 -9.31 7.33
C GLY A 225 5.38 -9.15 7.27
N GLY A 226 6.01 -8.63 8.33
CA GLY A 226 7.46 -8.51 8.45
C GLY A 226 8.08 -7.41 7.58
N PHE A 227 7.30 -6.44 7.10
CA PHE A 227 7.83 -5.29 6.39
C PHE A 227 8.62 -4.35 7.30
N ILE A 228 9.72 -3.85 6.80
CA ILE A 228 10.54 -2.83 7.48
C ILE A 228 9.93 -1.46 7.24
N GLY A 229 9.59 -0.79 8.33
CA GLY A 229 9.11 0.59 8.33
C GLY A 229 10.23 1.60 8.61
N ILE A 230 9.99 2.85 8.20
CA ILE A 230 10.76 4.03 8.61
C ILE A 230 9.77 4.93 9.34
N HIS A 231 9.97 5.18 10.64
CA HIS A 231 8.94 5.84 11.45
C HIS A 231 9.53 6.67 12.61
N GLY A 232 8.70 7.49 13.23
CA GLY A 232 9.04 8.19 14.45
C GLY A 232 9.18 7.27 15.67
N THR A 233 9.34 7.82 16.85
CA THR A 233 9.47 7.04 18.08
C THR A 233 8.94 7.82 19.30
N ASN A 234 8.53 7.08 20.32
CA ASN A 234 8.24 7.60 21.65
C ASN A 234 9.45 7.49 22.61
N ALA A 235 10.60 7.01 22.12
CA ALA A 235 11.84 6.85 22.90
C ALA A 235 13.02 7.46 22.12
N PRO A 236 13.01 8.80 21.90
CA PRO A 236 14.04 9.51 21.11
C PRO A 236 15.43 9.51 21.77
N GLU A 237 15.51 9.29 23.08
CA GLU A 237 16.75 9.19 23.87
C GLU A 237 17.59 7.96 23.48
N LEU A 238 16.97 6.95 22.86
CA LEU A 238 17.65 5.75 22.39
C LEU A 238 18.33 5.92 21.02
N LEU A 239 18.20 7.11 20.40
CA LEU A 239 18.75 7.41 19.09
C LEU A 239 20.01 8.29 19.18
N PRO A 240 21.08 8.00 18.39
CA PRO A 240 21.21 6.84 17.48
C PRO A 240 21.51 5.55 18.21
N GLY A 241 21.08 4.38 17.64
CA GLY A 241 21.34 3.11 18.29
C GLY A 241 20.76 1.88 17.55
N ARG A 242 21.17 0.69 18.02
CA ARG A 242 20.59 -0.60 17.59
C ARG A 242 19.48 -1.00 18.56
N VAL A 243 18.28 -0.53 18.32
CA VAL A 243 17.19 -0.48 19.32
C VAL A 243 15.86 -1.08 18.86
N SER A 244 15.75 -1.46 17.58
CA SER A 244 14.49 -1.90 16.99
C SER A 244 14.47 -3.40 16.66
N HIS A 245 13.31 -3.87 16.18
CA HIS A 245 13.10 -5.19 15.60
C HIS A 245 13.28 -5.19 14.07
N GLY A 246 14.14 -4.31 13.54
CA GLY A 246 14.46 -4.19 12.13
C GLY A 246 13.98 -2.88 11.49
N CYS A 247 12.96 -2.22 12.03
CA CYS A 247 12.51 -0.92 11.55
C CYS A 247 13.56 0.19 11.78
N ILE A 248 13.53 1.20 10.94
CA ILE A 248 14.38 2.40 11.03
C ILE A 248 13.60 3.45 11.81
N ARG A 249 14.13 3.86 12.97
CA ARG A 249 13.51 4.84 13.85
C ARG A 249 14.19 6.19 13.72
N LEU A 250 13.38 7.24 13.66
CA LEU A 250 13.82 8.65 13.65
C LEU A 250 13.18 9.37 14.83
N ARG A 251 13.75 10.52 15.21
CA ARG A 251 13.03 11.47 16.07
C ARG A 251 11.76 11.95 15.38
N ASN A 252 10.76 12.33 16.14
CA ASN A 252 9.46 12.73 15.58
C ASN A 252 9.57 13.98 14.69
N GLU A 253 10.43 14.91 15.02
CA GLU A 253 10.73 16.09 14.18
C GLU A 253 11.38 15.69 12.85
N ASP A 254 12.34 14.75 12.88
CA ASP A 254 13.08 14.27 11.71
C ASP A 254 12.17 13.49 10.76
N ILE A 255 11.29 12.61 11.28
CA ILE A 255 10.36 11.86 10.42
C ILE A 255 9.31 12.79 9.78
N LEU A 256 8.88 13.85 10.47
CA LEU A 256 7.99 14.85 9.89
C LEU A 256 8.70 15.67 8.80
N GLN A 257 9.97 16.01 8.99
CA GLN A 257 10.78 16.67 7.96
C GLN A 257 11.00 15.75 6.77
N LEU A 258 11.34 14.49 7.00
CA LEU A 258 11.46 13.48 5.95
C LEU A 258 10.13 13.32 5.19
N GLY A 259 8.98 13.36 5.89
CA GLY A 259 7.65 13.29 5.30
C GLY A 259 7.33 14.40 4.30
N ARG A 260 7.86 15.60 4.55
CA ARG A 260 7.72 16.74 3.62
C ARG A 260 8.61 16.63 2.38
N LEU A 261 9.71 15.90 2.46
CA LEU A 261 10.78 15.89 1.44
C LEU A 261 10.80 14.62 0.60
N MET A 262 10.35 13.47 1.16
CA MET A 262 10.49 12.15 0.56
C MET A 262 9.14 11.61 0.05
N PRO A 263 8.87 11.62 -1.25
CA PRO A 263 7.65 11.06 -1.82
C PRO A 263 7.68 9.52 -1.82
N VAL A 264 6.49 8.93 -1.94
CA VAL A 264 6.31 7.49 -2.23
C VAL A 264 6.98 7.14 -3.55
N GLY A 265 7.56 5.95 -3.66
CA GLY A 265 8.35 5.52 -4.81
C GLY A 265 9.84 5.86 -4.70
N THR A 266 10.27 6.63 -3.68
CA THR A 266 11.69 6.92 -3.46
C THR A 266 12.49 5.63 -3.26
N PRO A 267 13.58 5.39 -4.03
CA PRO A 267 14.52 4.31 -3.77
C PRO A 267 15.17 4.45 -2.38
N VAL A 268 15.44 3.29 -1.77
CA VAL A 268 16.09 3.20 -0.44
C VAL A 268 17.24 2.21 -0.55
N THR A 269 18.46 2.70 -0.36
CA THR A 269 19.66 1.86 -0.21
C THR A 269 19.97 1.70 1.27
N ILE A 270 20.04 0.48 1.76
CA ILE A 270 20.45 0.15 3.14
C ILE A 270 21.78 -0.61 3.07
N ARG A 271 22.84 -0.08 3.67
CA ARG A 271 24.22 -0.60 3.62
C ARG A 271 24.92 -0.60 4.97
#